data_21cf37e62c39a98b3a02c42c53d8abd3
#
_entry.id   21cf37e62c39a98b3a02c42c53d8abd3
#
_cell.length_a   1.000
_cell.length_b   1.000
_cell.length_c   1.000
_cell.angle_alpha   90.00
_cell.angle_beta   90.00
_cell.angle_gamma   90.00
#
_symmetry.space_group_name_H-M   'P 1'
#
loop_
_entity.id
_entity.type
_entity.pdbx_description
1 polymer ?
#
loop_
_entity_poly.entity_id
_entity_poly.type
_entity_poly.pdbx_seq_one_letter_code
_entity_poly.pdbx_strand_id
1 'polypeptide(L)'
;MAASFSTSRFQDALKDWVVADNQSLRVIETPQFRAIIAAVSPLAEALLWRSHQTLHDHIITEYNTYIPAVANYLREARSLIHVSFDNWTSTSGQYAFTGLCVHYLNSEGKLVNHLLGLPELHGAHTGNNIAAVATTILRLFGVDNARVGYFVLDNASNNDTAVESLAEKFGFIASERRLQCCCHILNLSAQLVIWGKDRSAYENEAAHLEEEEKYMDEWRKYGPVGVLFDVIASICTPQTRQLLERLQCEEAESLGVTPHIRQLVKPVKTRWNSYFNTFVRAAELHGPIDGYIECKLEEHSAATATSRRRKNREQLLLPSHGYIYAKGV
;
A
#
# COMPACT_ATOMS: atom_id res chain seq x y z
N MET A 1 -39.29 19.80 17.80
CA MET A 1 -38.91 19.10 19.04
C MET A 1 -37.41 18.82 18.98
N ALA A 2 -36.64 19.37 19.93
CA ALA A 2 -35.23 19.02 20.05
C ALA A 2 -35.15 17.52 20.40
N ALA A 3 -34.43 16.74 19.63
CA ALA A 3 -34.22 15.33 19.94
C ALA A 3 -33.56 15.24 21.33
N SER A 4 -34.13 14.44 22.23
CA SER A 4 -33.54 14.22 23.55
C SER A 4 -32.15 13.62 23.39
N PHE A 5 -31.17 14.16 24.12
CA PHE A 5 -29.81 13.63 24.13
C PHE A 5 -29.81 12.16 24.58
N SER A 6 -29.20 11.28 23.78
CA SER A 6 -29.10 9.87 24.12
C SER A 6 -27.64 9.51 24.36
N THR A 7 -27.32 9.00 25.54
CA THR A 7 -25.99 8.56 25.94
C THR A 7 -25.43 7.48 25.00
N SER A 8 -26.24 6.46 24.71
CA SER A 8 -25.79 5.37 23.81
C SER A 8 -25.46 5.89 22.42
N ARG A 9 -26.36 6.67 21.80
CA ARG A 9 -26.10 7.26 20.49
C ARG A 9 -24.87 8.14 20.45
N PHE A 10 -24.59 8.88 21.52
CA PHE A 10 -23.39 9.72 21.62
C PHE A 10 -22.12 8.84 21.68
N GLN A 11 -22.12 7.83 22.56
CA GLN A 11 -20.99 6.92 22.71
C GLN A 11 -20.76 6.07 21.45
N ASP A 12 -21.81 5.56 20.82
CA ASP A 12 -21.72 4.82 19.56
C ASP A 12 -21.13 5.70 18.46
N ALA A 13 -21.64 6.93 18.28
CA ALA A 13 -21.11 7.85 17.28
C ALA A 13 -19.64 8.24 17.53
N LEU A 14 -19.25 8.41 18.79
CA LEU A 14 -17.86 8.71 19.15
C LEU A 14 -16.94 7.52 18.85
N LYS A 15 -17.34 6.32 19.23
CA LYS A 15 -16.61 5.09 18.93
C LYS A 15 -16.48 4.89 17.41
N ASP A 16 -17.59 5.02 16.69
CA ASP A 16 -17.62 4.88 15.23
C ASP A 16 -16.69 5.88 14.54
N TRP A 17 -16.66 7.13 15.02
CA TRP A 17 -15.73 8.13 14.52
C TRP A 17 -14.27 7.74 14.80
N VAL A 18 -13.96 7.30 16.01
CA VAL A 18 -12.57 6.88 16.35
C VAL A 18 -12.11 5.74 15.47
N VAL A 19 -12.98 4.76 15.21
CA VAL A 19 -12.66 3.59 14.39
C VAL A 19 -12.58 3.95 12.90
N ALA A 20 -13.58 4.66 12.37
CA ALA A 20 -13.67 4.97 10.94
C ALA A 20 -12.56 5.91 10.47
N ASP A 21 -12.22 6.91 11.28
CA ASP A 21 -11.17 7.90 10.96
C ASP A 21 -9.79 7.51 11.51
N ASN A 22 -9.66 6.26 12.01
CA ASN A 22 -8.40 5.72 12.54
C ASN A 22 -7.74 6.65 13.57
N GLN A 23 -8.56 7.21 14.49
CA GLN A 23 -8.08 8.09 15.52
C GLN A 23 -7.35 7.31 16.63
N SER A 24 -6.38 7.97 17.28
CA SER A 24 -5.78 7.41 18.48
C SER A 24 -6.84 7.19 19.55
N LEU A 25 -6.90 6.01 20.18
CA LEU A 25 -7.80 5.76 21.30
C LEU A 25 -7.62 6.77 22.44
N ARG A 26 -6.43 7.36 22.58
CA ARG A 26 -6.13 8.39 23.58
C ARG A 26 -6.72 9.75 23.25
N VAL A 27 -7.31 9.95 22.07
CA VAL A 27 -7.91 11.24 21.69
C VAL A 27 -8.96 11.69 22.70
N ILE A 28 -9.74 10.75 23.24
CA ILE A 28 -10.79 11.03 24.24
C ILE A 28 -10.26 11.55 25.60
N GLU A 29 -8.98 11.35 25.88
CA GLU A 29 -8.32 11.81 27.11
C GLU A 29 -7.71 13.21 26.93
N THR A 30 -7.55 13.68 25.69
CA THR A 30 -6.88 14.95 25.43
C THR A 30 -7.73 16.13 25.94
N PRO A 31 -7.12 17.09 26.69
CA PRO A 31 -7.86 18.23 27.22
C PRO A 31 -8.58 19.04 26.14
N GLN A 32 -7.97 19.16 24.95
CA GLN A 32 -8.52 19.91 23.83
C GLN A 32 -9.78 19.25 23.27
N PHE A 33 -9.78 17.93 23.09
CA PHE A 33 -10.96 17.21 22.65
C PHE A 33 -12.09 17.31 23.68
N ARG A 34 -11.77 17.11 24.96
CA ARG A 34 -12.75 17.24 26.04
C ARG A 34 -13.34 18.66 26.12
N ALA A 35 -12.51 19.69 25.91
CA ALA A 35 -12.95 21.07 25.86
C ALA A 35 -13.93 21.35 24.70
N ILE A 36 -13.68 20.75 23.51
CA ILE A 36 -14.60 20.86 22.36
C ILE A 36 -15.95 20.24 22.72
N ILE A 37 -15.96 19.04 23.27
CA ILE A 37 -17.23 18.38 23.67
C ILE A 37 -17.94 19.15 24.76
N ALA A 38 -17.23 19.66 25.78
CA ALA A 38 -17.80 20.46 26.86
C ALA A 38 -18.41 21.77 26.34
N ALA A 39 -17.81 22.41 25.34
CA ALA A 39 -18.33 23.63 24.72
C ALA A 39 -19.68 23.39 24.00
N VAL A 40 -19.87 22.18 23.44
CA VAL A 40 -21.13 21.78 22.79
C VAL A 40 -22.16 21.33 23.83
N SER A 41 -21.74 20.49 24.77
CA SER A 41 -22.61 19.97 25.85
C SER A 41 -21.78 19.50 27.05
N PRO A 42 -21.88 20.19 28.21
CA PRO A 42 -21.25 19.72 29.43
C PRO A 42 -21.72 18.32 29.87
N LEU A 43 -22.99 17.97 29.57
CA LEU A 43 -23.51 16.62 29.83
C LEU A 43 -22.81 15.56 28.98
N ALA A 44 -22.53 15.85 27.71
CA ALA A 44 -21.81 14.95 26.83
C ALA A 44 -20.35 14.74 27.28
N GLU A 45 -19.71 15.81 27.77
CA GLU A 45 -18.34 15.71 28.31
C GLU A 45 -18.29 14.76 29.54
N ALA A 46 -19.24 14.86 30.44
CA ALA A 46 -19.32 13.98 31.61
C ALA A 46 -19.54 12.49 31.25
N LEU A 47 -20.03 12.20 30.02
CA LEU A 47 -20.31 10.87 29.53
C LEU A 47 -19.19 10.31 28.68
N LEU A 48 -18.14 11.08 28.39
CA LEU A 48 -16.93 10.56 27.73
C LEU A 48 -16.30 9.46 28.59
N TRP A 49 -15.82 8.40 27.90
CA TRP A 49 -15.02 7.41 28.60
C TRP A 49 -13.82 8.07 29.29
N ARG A 50 -13.52 7.57 30.49
CA ARG A 50 -12.46 8.15 31.33
C ARG A 50 -11.06 7.81 30.84
N SER A 51 -10.92 6.69 30.11
CA SER A 51 -9.62 6.25 29.61
C SER A 51 -9.75 5.56 28.25
N HIS A 52 -8.66 5.62 27.48
CA HIS A 52 -8.52 4.88 26.22
C HIS A 52 -8.74 3.37 26.42
N GLN A 53 -8.37 2.81 27.59
CA GLN A 53 -8.61 1.41 27.91
C GLN A 53 -10.09 1.08 27.95
N THR A 54 -10.92 1.93 28.56
CA THR A 54 -12.37 1.72 28.60
C THR A 54 -12.99 1.78 27.19
N LEU A 55 -12.53 2.69 26.34
CA LEU A 55 -12.96 2.75 24.94
C LEU A 55 -12.51 1.48 24.18
N HIS A 56 -11.26 1.04 24.37
CA HIS A 56 -10.76 -0.20 23.82
C HIS A 56 -11.64 -1.40 24.21
N ASP A 57 -11.94 -1.54 25.48
CA ASP A 57 -12.75 -2.67 25.99
C ASP A 57 -14.19 -2.64 25.41
N HIS A 58 -14.75 -1.45 25.18
CA HIS A 58 -16.02 -1.30 24.47
C HIS A 58 -15.93 -1.77 23.03
N ILE A 59 -14.88 -1.36 22.29
CA ILE A 59 -14.65 -1.79 20.91
C ILE A 59 -14.52 -3.32 20.84
N ILE A 60 -13.72 -3.92 21.73
CA ILE A 60 -13.54 -5.38 21.78
C ILE A 60 -14.85 -6.11 22.12
N THR A 61 -15.62 -5.57 23.09
CA THR A 61 -16.93 -6.15 23.43
C THR A 61 -17.86 -6.16 22.23
N GLU A 62 -17.94 -5.06 21.50
CA GLU A 62 -18.77 -4.96 20.31
C GLU A 62 -18.27 -5.88 19.18
N TYR A 63 -16.96 -5.89 18.92
CA TYR A 63 -16.37 -6.83 17.97
C TYR A 63 -16.80 -8.28 18.26
N ASN A 64 -16.76 -8.70 19.53
CA ASN A 64 -17.19 -10.02 19.96
C ASN A 64 -18.67 -10.29 19.71
N THR A 65 -19.53 -9.26 19.67
CA THR A 65 -20.94 -9.42 19.29
C THR A 65 -21.14 -9.60 17.78
N TYR A 66 -20.25 -9.08 16.95
CA TYR A 66 -20.29 -9.23 15.50
C TYR A 66 -19.84 -10.61 15.02
N ILE A 67 -18.95 -11.29 15.75
CA ILE A 67 -18.43 -12.61 15.35
C ILE A 67 -19.59 -13.62 15.05
N PRO A 68 -20.56 -13.82 15.95
CA PRO A 68 -21.70 -14.72 15.67
C PRO A 68 -22.56 -14.28 14.49
N ALA A 69 -22.74 -12.96 14.30
CA ALA A 69 -23.50 -12.43 13.18
C ALA A 69 -22.81 -12.74 11.84
N VAL A 70 -21.50 -12.49 11.73
CA VAL A 70 -20.73 -12.81 10.52
C VAL A 70 -20.70 -14.33 10.30
N ALA A 71 -20.51 -15.14 11.35
CA ALA A 71 -20.55 -16.59 11.26
C ALA A 71 -21.91 -17.09 10.70
N ASN A 72 -23.03 -16.45 11.07
CA ASN A 72 -24.34 -16.74 10.50
C ASN A 72 -24.41 -16.42 9.01
N TYR A 73 -23.93 -15.25 8.58
CA TYR A 73 -23.86 -14.91 7.16
C TYR A 73 -23.04 -15.90 6.35
N LEU A 74 -21.91 -16.35 6.88
CA LEU A 74 -21.07 -17.36 6.23
C LEU A 74 -21.77 -18.72 6.15
N ARG A 75 -22.55 -19.09 7.16
CA ARG A 75 -23.34 -20.34 7.17
C ARG A 75 -24.46 -20.31 6.11
N GLU A 76 -25.10 -19.15 5.92
CA GLU A 76 -26.18 -18.96 4.95
C GLU A 76 -25.68 -18.70 3.51
N ALA A 77 -24.37 -18.61 3.31
CA ALA A 77 -23.78 -18.36 2.00
C ALA A 77 -24.17 -19.45 1.01
N ARG A 78 -24.53 -19.05 -0.23
CA ARG A 78 -24.90 -19.95 -1.32
C ARG A 78 -23.69 -20.61 -1.99
N SER A 79 -22.52 -20.01 -1.88
CA SER A 79 -21.26 -20.53 -2.43
C SER A 79 -20.37 -21.13 -1.35
N LEU A 80 -19.26 -21.73 -1.76
CA LEU A 80 -18.12 -21.93 -0.90
C LEU A 80 -17.60 -20.58 -0.44
N ILE A 81 -16.84 -20.60 0.67
CA ILE A 81 -16.16 -19.43 1.24
C ILE A 81 -14.76 -19.37 0.66
N HIS A 82 -14.53 -18.47 -0.28
CA HIS A 82 -13.21 -18.24 -0.86
C HIS A 82 -12.40 -17.35 0.07
N VAL A 83 -11.11 -17.56 0.14
CA VAL A 83 -10.22 -16.89 1.10
C VAL A 83 -9.12 -16.14 0.36
N SER A 84 -8.85 -14.93 0.75
CA SER A 84 -7.61 -14.24 0.42
C SER A 84 -6.95 -13.78 1.71
N PHE A 85 -5.63 -13.89 1.76
CA PHE A 85 -4.85 -13.25 2.83
C PHE A 85 -3.59 -12.64 2.27
N ASP A 86 -3.13 -11.62 2.95
CA ASP A 86 -1.89 -10.91 2.66
C ASP A 86 -1.11 -10.72 3.95
N ASN A 87 0.21 -10.81 3.85
CA ASN A 87 1.11 -10.70 4.99
C ASN A 87 2.02 -9.50 4.76
N TRP A 88 2.10 -8.61 5.73
CA TRP A 88 3.01 -7.46 5.63
C TRP A 88 3.69 -7.17 6.96
N THR A 89 4.83 -6.54 6.85
CA THR A 89 5.60 -6.05 8.00
C THR A 89 5.41 -4.55 8.14
N SER A 90 5.27 -4.06 9.36
CA SER A 90 5.20 -2.63 9.64
C SER A 90 6.43 -1.90 9.12
N THR A 91 6.30 -0.61 8.83
CA THR A 91 7.41 0.22 8.34
C THR A 91 8.62 0.23 9.31
N SER A 92 8.38 0.05 10.62
CA SER A 92 9.43 -0.09 11.62
C SER A 92 10.14 -1.44 11.61
N GLY A 93 9.61 -2.45 10.89
CA GLY A 93 10.11 -3.82 10.89
C GLY A 93 9.83 -4.62 12.17
N GLN A 94 9.11 -4.04 13.13
CA GLN A 94 8.90 -4.64 14.45
C GLN A 94 7.67 -5.54 14.53
N TYR A 95 6.68 -5.31 13.69
CA TYR A 95 5.39 -6.01 13.71
C TYR A 95 5.09 -6.57 12.33
N ALA A 96 4.57 -7.78 12.29
CA ALA A 96 4.05 -8.41 11.10
C ALA A 96 2.58 -8.75 11.30
N PHE A 97 1.80 -8.65 10.24
CA PHE A 97 0.35 -8.87 10.28
C PHE A 97 -0.08 -9.78 9.15
N THR A 98 -1.16 -10.51 9.38
CA THR A 98 -1.88 -11.28 8.37
C THR A 98 -3.30 -10.75 8.26
N GLY A 99 -3.64 -10.12 7.13
CA GLY A 99 -5.02 -9.73 6.83
C GLY A 99 -5.76 -10.86 6.13
N LEU A 100 -6.83 -11.39 6.73
CA LEU A 100 -7.60 -12.48 6.17
C LEU A 100 -9.01 -12.01 5.79
N CYS A 101 -9.29 -12.06 4.49
CA CYS A 101 -10.60 -11.75 3.91
C CYS A 101 -11.28 -13.00 3.37
N VAL A 102 -12.61 -13.00 3.41
CA VAL A 102 -13.44 -14.02 2.76
C VAL A 102 -14.36 -13.41 1.73
N HIS A 103 -14.66 -14.18 0.70
CA HIS A 103 -15.47 -13.80 -0.45
C HIS A 103 -16.50 -14.89 -0.72
N TYR A 104 -17.76 -14.53 -0.81
CA TYR A 104 -18.84 -15.51 -1.00
C TYR A 104 -20.10 -14.87 -1.62
N LEU A 105 -21.00 -15.71 -2.11
CA LEU A 105 -22.34 -15.28 -2.50
C LEU A 105 -23.27 -15.41 -1.30
N ASN A 106 -23.90 -14.30 -0.91
CA ASN A 106 -24.87 -14.31 0.19
C ASN A 106 -26.19 -15.02 -0.20
N SER A 107 -27.16 -15.07 0.71
CA SER A 107 -28.49 -15.67 0.47
C SER A 107 -29.25 -15.04 -0.68
N GLU A 108 -28.94 -13.81 -1.08
CA GLU A 108 -29.52 -13.12 -2.24
C GLU A 108 -28.75 -13.38 -3.55
N GLY A 109 -27.61 -14.08 -3.50
CA GLY A 109 -26.74 -14.32 -4.67
C GLY A 109 -25.82 -13.14 -5.00
N LYS A 110 -25.65 -12.18 -4.11
CA LYS A 110 -24.71 -11.06 -4.27
C LYS A 110 -23.35 -11.44 -3.73
N LEU A 111 -22.29 -11.02 -4.43
CA LEU A 111 -20.92 -11.14 -3.95
C LEU A 111 -20.71 -10.24 -2.73
N VAL A 112 -20.25 -10.82 -1.65
CA VAL A 112 -19.95 -10.14 -0.38
C VAL A 112 -18.52 -10.47 0.06
N ASN A 113 -17.86 -9.50 0.67
CA ASN A 113 -16.53 -9.63 1.21
C ASN A 113 -16.54 -9.22 2.68
N HIS A 114 -15.83 -9.97 3.53
CA HIS A 114 -15.58 -9.59 4.91
C HIS A 114 -14.10 -9.73 5.25
N LEU A 115 -13.56 -8.74 5.94
CA LEU A 115 -12.30 -8.89 6.67
C LEU A 115 -12.62 -9.65 7.97
N LEU A 116 -12.14 -10.88 8.10
CA LEU A 116 -12.36 -11.69 9.29
C LEU A 116 -11.38 -11.36 10.41
N GLY A 117 -10.18 -10.93 10.09
CA GLY A 117 -9.19 -10.59 11.09
C GLY A 117 -7.92 -9.99 10.51
N LEU A 118 -7.19 -9.33 11.42
CA LEU A 118 -5.91 -8.69 11.16
C LEU A 118 -4.94 -9.00 12.31
N PRO A 119 -4.70 -10.30 12.63
CA PRO A 119 -3.83 -10.64 13.74
C PRO A 119 -2.38 -10.30 13.45
N GLU A 120 -1.65 -10.03 14.51
CA GLU A 120 -0.20 -10.00 14.48
C GLU A 120 0.33 -11.42 14.23
N LEU A 121 1.27 -11.53 13.29
CA LEU A 121 1.96 -12.77 12.97
C LEU A 121 3.23 -12.86 13.83
N HIS A 122 3.16 -13.66 14.87
CA HIS A 122 4.30 -13.86 15.77
C HIS A 122 5.27 -14.93 15.25
N GLY A 123 6.56 -14.68 15.39
CA GLY A 123 7.64 -15.60 15.00
C GLY A 123 7.99 -15.54 13.51
N ALA A 124 8.48 -16.65 12.98
CA ALA A 124 8.91 -16.72 11.59
C ALA A 124 7.71 -16.73 10.63
N HIS A 125 7.83 -16.04 9.50
CA HIS A 125 6.82 -15.97 8.45
C HIS A 125 6.79 -17.23 7.58
N THR A 126 6.76 -18.40 8.21
CA THR A 126 6.65 -19.69 7.52
C THR A 126 5.22 -19.95 7.08
N GLY A 127 5.04 -20.72 6.00
CA GLY A 127 3.72 -21.11 5.54
C GLY A 127 2.90 -21.82 6.62
N ASN A 128 3.52 -22.66 7.44
CA ASN A 128 2.86 -23.33 8.54
C ASN A 128 2.33 -22.38 9.62
N ASN A 129 3.07 -21.31 9.94
CA ASN A 129 2.64 -20.31 10.90
C ASN A 129 1.46 -19.49 10.34
N ILE A 130 1.55 -19.07 9.08
CA ILE A 130 0.46 -18.39 8.37
C ILE A 130 -0.80 -19.28 8.36
N ALA A 131 -0.65 -20.56 8.01
CA ALA A 131 -1.76 -21.52 7.99
C ALA A 131 -2.38 -21.74 9.38
N ALA A 132 -1.59 -21.72 10.45
CA ALA A 132 -2.10 -21.83 11.80
C ALA A 132 -2.98 -20.65 12.18
N VAL A 133 -2.53 -19.43 11.88
CA VAL A 133 -3.28 -18.18 12.09
C VAL A 133 -4.56 -18.18 11.27
N ALA A 134 -4.49 -18.47 9.97
CA ALA A 134 -5.65 -18.55 9.09
C ALA A 134 -6.67 -19.58 9.55
N THR A 135 -6.21 -20.77 9.98
CA THR A 135 -7.07 -21.84 10.52
C THR A 135 -7.84 -21.38 11.77
N THR A 136 -7.15 -20.70 12.69
CA THR A 136 -7.76 -20.18 13.92
C THR A 136 -8.88 -19.20 13.60
N ILE A 137 -8.65 -18.27 12.68
CA ILE A 137 -9.67 -17.29 12.27
C ILE A 137 -10.83 -17.98 11.56
N LEU A 138 -10.58 -18.81 10.56
CA LEU A 138 -11.64 -19.48 9.81
C LEU A 138 -12.55 -20.29 10.73
N ARG A 139 -11.97 -21.04 11.69
CA ARG A 139 -12.74 -21.80 12.68
C ARG A 139 -13.53 -20.93 13.65
N LEU A 140 -12.97 -19.77 14.06
CA LEU A 140 -13.67 -18.82 14.92
C LEU A 140 -14.98 -18.34 14.28
N PHE A 141 -14.98 -18.16 12.95
CA PHE A 141 -16.18 -17.77 12.19
C PHE A 141 -16.99 -18.97 11.65
N GLY A 142 -16.70 -20.18 12.09
CA GLY A 142 -17.47 -21.37 11.76
C GLY A 142 -17.28 -21.87 10.32
N VAL A 143 -16.19 -21.49 9.66
CA VAL A 143 -15.84 -22.03 8.34
C VAL A 143 -15.20 -23.42 8.55
N ASP A 144 -15.92 -24.44 8.11
CA ASP A 144 -15.53 -25.84 8.20
C ASP A 144 -14.98 -26.39 6.87
N ASN A 145 -14.60 -27.66 6.89
CA ASN A 145 -14.02 -28.37 5.75
C ASN A 145 -14.95 -28.40 4.53
N ALA A 146 -16.25 -28.47 4.74
CA ALA A 146 -17.24 -28.54 3.66
C ALA A 146 -17.47 -27.17 2.98
N ARG A 147 -17.14 -26.09 3.68
CA ARG A 147 -17.43 -24.71 3.24
C ARG A 147 -16.22 -24.01 2.66
N VAL A 148 -14.99 -24.44 2.96
CA VAL A 148 -13.76 -23.84 2.42
C VAL A 148 -13.73 -23.93 0.90
N GLY A 149 -13.50 -22.80 0.24
CA GLY A 149 -13.38 -22.66 -1.20
C GLY A 149 -11.93 -22.52 -1.69
N TYR A 150 -11.72 -21.59 -2.59
CA TYR A 150 -10.39 -21.28 -3.17
C TYR A 150 -9.62 -20.29 -2.32
N PHE A 151 -8.29 -20.40 -2.37
CA PHE A 151 -7.35 -19.46 -1.77
C PHE A 151 -6.69 -18.63 -2.87
N VAL A 152 -6.92 -17.31 -2.84
CA VAL A 152 -6.36 -16.36 -3.82
C VAL A 152 -5.26 -15.55 -3.15
N LEU A 153 -4.02 -15.83 -3.48
CA LEU A 153 -2.82 -15.30 -2.80
C LEU A 153 -1.77 -14.86 -3.83
N ASP A 154 -0.82 -14.03 -3.42
CA ASP A 154 0.32 -13.70 -4.26
C ASP A 154 1.27 -14.91 -4.47
N ASN A 155 2.32 -14.74 -5.29
CA ASN A 155 3.20 -15.84 -5.69
C ASN A 155 4.36 -16.09 -4.70
N ALA A 156 4.28 -15.59 -3.47
CA ALA A 156 5.29 -15.90 -2.47
C ALA A 156 5.30 -17.40 -2.11
N SER A 157 6.47 -18.03 -2.08
CA SER A 157 6.63 -19.48 -1.84
C SER A 157 6.08 -19.95 -0.50
N ASN A 158 6.11 -19.10 0.52
CA ASN A 158 5.51 -19.39 1.82
C ASN A 158 3.97 -19.50 1.76
N ASN A 159 3.31 -18.87 0.78
CA ASN A 159 1.88 -19.01 0.55
C ASN A 159 1.51 -20.39 -0.01
N ASP A 160 2.35 -20.99 -0.84
CA ASP A 160 2.12 -22.34 -1.34
C ASP A 160 2.19 -23.34 -0.18
N THR A 161 3.23 -23.27 0.65
CA THR A 161 3.35 -24.08 1.87
C THR A 161 2.20 -23.81 2.86
N ALA A 162 1.69 -22.57 2.95
CA ALA A 162 0.54 -22.26 3.79
C ALA A 162 -0.73 -22.96 3.26
N VAL A 163 -0.97 -22.98 1.96
CA VAL A 163 -2.14 -23.67 1.39
C VAL A 163 -2.00 -25.19 1.52
N GLU A 164 -0.82 -25.77 1.40
CA GLU A 164 -0.56 -27.18 1.68
C GLU A 164 -0.92 -27.54 3.13
N SER A 165 -0.46 -26.75 4.10
CA SER A 165 -0.81 -26.96 5.52
C SER A 165 -2.31 -26.75 5.80
N LEU A 166 -2.97 -25.80 5.10
CA LEU A 166 -4.42 -25.62 5.19
C LEU A 166 -5.16 -26.81 4.57
N ALA A 167 -4.66 -27.37 3.46
CA ALA A 167 -5.22 -28.52 2.80
C ALA A 167 -5.24 -29.75 3.72
N GLU A 168 -4.18 -29.97 4.47
CA GLU A 168 -4.14 -31.05 5.50
C GLU A 168 -5.20 -30.83 6.59
N LYS A 169 -5.40 -29.58 7.03
CA LYS A 169 -6.32 -29.25 8.14
C LYS A 169 -7.80 -29.24 7.74
N PHE A 170 -8.10 -28.88 6.48
CA PHE A 170 -9.47 -28.76 5.94
C PHE A 170 -9.83 -29.84 4.93
N GLY A 171 -8.94 -30.80 4.63
CA GLY A 171 -9.23 -31.98 3.82
C GLY A 171 -9.51 -31.67 2.35
N PHE A 172 -8.73 -30.80 1.71
CA PHE A 172 -8.83 -30.49 0.28
C PHE A 172 -7.50 -30.74 -0.45
N ILE A 173 -7.49 -30.69 -1.77
CA ILE A 173 -6.29 -30.82 -2.59
C ILE A 173 -5.72 -29.41 -2.83
N ALA A 174 -4.52 -29.13 -2.34
CA ALA A 174 -3.89 -27.81 -2.36
C ALA A 174 -3.81 -27.25 -3.81
N SER A 175 -3.32 -28.06 -4.76
CA SER A 175 -3.17 -27.65 -6.16
C SER A 175 -4.49 -27.30 -6.87
N GLU A 176 -5.62 -27.83 -6.41
CA GLU A 176 -6.94 -27.53 -6.96
C GLU A 176 -7.58 -26.28 -6.36
N ARG A 177 -7.13 -25.86 -5.18
CA ARG A 177 -7.72 -24.74 -4.43
C ARG A 177 -6.83 -23.50 -4.36
N ARG A 178 -5.57 -23.61 -4.71
CA ARG A 178 -4.62 -22.50 -4.77
C ARG A 178 -4.78 -21.74 -6.09
N LEU A 179 -5.18 -20.47 -6.01
CA LEU A 179 -5.21 -19.55 -7.14
C LEU A 179 -4.21 -18.42 -6.94
N GLN A 180 -3.51 -18.09 -8.00
CA GLN A 180 -2.59 -16.96 -8.00
C GLN A 180 -3.36 -15.64 -8.14
N CYS A 181 -2.89 -14.61 -7.44
CA CYS A 181 -3.47 -13.27 -7.53
C CYS A 181 -3.25 -12.68 -8.94
N CYS A 182 -4.33 -12.51 -9.68
CA CYS A 182 -4.30 -11.93 -11.04
C CYS A 182 -3.64 -10.55 -11.05
N CYS A 183 -3.93 -9.70 -10.08
CA CYS A 183 -3.31 -8.37 -9.98
C CYS A 183 -1.79 -8.46 -9.74
N HIS A 184 -1.33 -9.46 -8.98
CA HIS A 184 0.11 -9.68 -8.79
C HIS A 184 0.78 -10.11 -10.09
N ILE A 185 0.18 -11.03 -10.85
CA ILE A 185 0.66 -11.46 -12.16
C ILE A 185 0.73 -10.28 -13.13
N LEU A 186 -0.32 -9.46 -13.19
CA LEU A 186 -0.33 -8.25 -14.03
C LEU A 186 0.76 -7.26 -13.63
N ASN A 187 0.98 -7.07 -12.31
CA ASN A 187 2.06 -6.22 -11.82
C ASN A 187 3.44 -6.74 -12.22
N LEU A 188 3.69 -8.04 -12.06
CA LEU A 188 4.95 -8.67 -12.51
C LEU A 188 5.13 -8.50 -14.02
N SER A 189 4.08 -8.72 -14.82
CA SER A 189 4.12 -8.52 -16.27
C SER A 189 4.43 -7.06 -16.65
N ALA A 190 3.83 -6.09 -15.96
CA ALA A 190 4.13 -4.68 -16.14
C ALA A 190 5.59 -4.35 -15.76
N GLN A 191 6.09 -4.94 -14.68
CA GLN A 191 7.48 -4.79 -14.26
C GLN A 191 8.46 -5.37 -15.29
N LEU A 192 8.11 -6.48 -15.98
CA LEU A 192 8.89 -7.00 -17.09
C LEU A 192 9.06 -5.98 -18.21
N VAL A 193 7.99 -5.27 -18.56
CA VAL A 193 8.03 -4.22 -19.60
C VAL A 193 8.89 -3.03 -19.14
N ILE A 194 8.74 -2.62 -17.87
CA ILE A 194 9.46 -1.47 -17.32
C ILE A 194 10.95 -1.77 -17.16
N TRP A 195 11.30 -2.96 -16.67
CA TRP A 195 12.67 -3.34 -16.29
C TRP A 195 13.36 -4.33 -17.23
N GLY A 196 12.70 -4.77 -18.30
CA GLY A 196 13.22 -5.65 -19.34
C GLY A 196 12.93 -7.12 -19.07
N LYS A 197 13.50 -7.80 -18.08
CA LYS A 197 13.31 -9.23 -17.85
C LYS A 197 12.96 -9.55 -16.39
N ASP A 198 12.29 -10.70 -16.16
CA ASP A 198 11.90 -11.16 -14.84
C ASP A 198 13.10 -11.65 -14.04
N ARG A 199 13.34 -11.06 -12.89
CA ARG A 199 14.40 -11.48 -11.97
C ARG A 199 14.15 -12.86 -11.37
N SER A 200 12.90 -13.23 -11.11
CA SER A 200 12.54 -14.49 -10.46
C SER A 200 12.61 -15.70 -11.41
N ALA A 201 12.52 -15.48 -12.72
CA ALA A 201 12.69 -16.56 -13.71
C ALA A 201 14.14 -17.09 -13.78
N TYR A 202 15.10 -16.34 -13.24
CA TYR A 202 16.54 -16.66 -13.31
C TYR A 202 17.10 -17.29 -12.04
N GLU A 203 16.36 -17.36 -10.95
CA GLU A 203 16.83 -17.95 -9.70
C GLU A 203 17.13 -19.47 -9.82
N ASN A 204 16.71 -20.11 -10.91
CA ASN A 204 16.89 -21.55 -11.14
C ASN A 204 18.08 -21.94 -12.03
N GLU A 205 18.80 -21.00 -12.67
CA GLU A 205 19.95 -21.30 -13.53
C GLU A 205 21.18 -20.47 -13.15
N ALA A 206 21.92 -20.94 -12.15
CA ALA A 206 23.06 -20.22 -11.56
C ALA A 206 24.27 -19.94 -12.47
N ALA A 207 24.32 -20.44 -13.70
CA ALA A 207 25.49 -20.36 -14.58
C ALA A 207 25.49 -19.17 -15.56
N HIS A 208 24.36 -18.52 -15.81
CA HIS A 208 24.26 -17.35 -16.69
C HIS A 208 24.01 -16.03 -15.96
N LEU A 209 23.99 -16.05 -14.63
CA LEU A 209 23.48 -14.97 -13.77
C LEU A 209 24.34 -13.72 -13.73
N GLU A 210 25.66 -13.82 -13.77
CA GLU A 210 26.54 -12.66 -13.57
C GLU A 210 26.50 -11.65 -14.72
N GLU A 211 26.44 -12.11 -15.98
CA GLU A 211 26.39 -11.22 -17.15
C GLU A 211 25.00 -10.59 -17.35
N GLU A 212 23.93 -11.36 -17.10
CA GLU A 212 22.55 -10.87 -17.21
C GLU A 212 22.17 -9.95 -16.05
N GLU A 213 22.61 -10.23 -14.83
CA GLU A 213 22.39 -9.36 -13.67
C GLU A 213 23.09 -8.00 -13.88
N LYS A 214 24.30 -8.00 -14.42
CA LYS A 214 25.02 -6.77 -14.78
C LYS A 214 24.30 -5.97 -15.87
N TYR A 215 23.81 -6.65 -16.93
CA TYR A 215 23.04 -6.01 -17.99
C TYR A 215 21.73 -5.39 -17.44
N MET A 216 21.03 -6.07 -16.54
CA MET A 216 19.80 -5.61 -15.94
C MET A 216 20.02 -4.44 -14.97
N ASP A 217 21.13 -4.46 -14.24
CA ASP A 217 21.51 -3.34 -13.36
C ASP A 217 21.92 -2.11 -14.19
N GLU A 218 22.58 -2.30 -15.31
CA GLU A 218 22.87 -1.24 -16.29
C GLU A 218 21.58 -0.69 -16.92
N TRP A 219 20.62 -1.55 -17.30
CA TRP A 219 19.31 -1.11 -17.82
C TRP A 219 18.52 -0.33 -16.78
N ARG A 220 18.47 -0.79 -15.53
CA ARG A 220 17.82 -0.07 -14.43
C ARG A 220 18.45 1.29 -14.15
N LYS A 221 19.75 1.38 -14.33
CA LYS A 221 20.52 2.59 -14.05
C LYS A 221 20.53 3.56 -15.24
N TYR A 222 20.64 3.06 -16.44
CA TYR A 222 20.84 3.86 -17.65
C TYR A 222 19.68 3.79 -18.65
N GLY A 223 18.71 2.91 -18.44
CA GLY A 223 17.48 2.86 -19.23
C GLY A 223 16.56 4.06 -18.94
N PRO A 224 15.59 4.34 -19.84
CA PRO A 224 14.76 5.54 -19.74
C PRO A 224 14.00 5.67 -18.42
N VAL A 225 13.56 4.56 -17.84
CA VAL A 225 12.85 4.54 -16.54
C VAL A 225 13.81 4.81 -15.39
N GLY A 226 15.00 4.22 -15.40
CA GLY A 226 16.03 4.45 -14.38
C GLY A 226 16.45 5.92 -14.36
N VAL A 227 16.74 6.47 -15.54
CA VAL A 227 17.10 7.89 -15.70
C VAL A 227 15.99 8.81 -15.20
N LEU A 228 14.73 8.54 -15.56
CA LEU A 228 13.59 9.32 -15.04
C LEU A 228 13.52 9.29 -13.52
N PHE A 229 13.73 8.13 -12.91
CA PHE A 229 13.69 8.00 -11.44
C PHE A 229 14.86 8.71 -10.75
N ASP A 230 16.04 8.73 -11.38
CA ASP A 230 17.19 9.49 -10.87
C ASP A 230 16.92 11.01 -10.95
N VAL A 231 16.33 11.48 -12.03
CA VAL A 231 15.88 12.89 -12.16
C VAL A 231 14.87 13.23 -11.07
N ILE A 232 13.82 12.40 -10.89
CA ILE A 232 12.81 12.60 -9.84
C ILE A 232 13.46 12.60 -8.45
N ALA A 233 14.38 11.67 -8.19
CA ALA A 233 15.10 11.62 -6.91
C ALA A 233 15.91 12.88 -6.66
N SER A 234 16.56 13.42 -7.69
CA SER A 234 17.36 14.65 -7.61
C SER A 234 16.50 15.89 -7.34
N ILE A 235 15.28 15.94 -7.89
CA ILE A 235 14.33 17.04 -7.67
C ILE A 235 13.70 16.99 -6.27
N CYS A 236 13.52 15.79 -5.71
CA CYS A 236 12.83 15.60 -4.44
C CYS A 236 13.71 15.91 -3.20
N THR A 237 14.65 16.86 -3.28
CA THR A 237 15.38 17.42 -2.14
C THR A 237 14.78 18.77 -1.74
N PRO A 238 14.97 19.26 -0.49
CA PRO A 238 14.38 20.53 -0.07
C PRO A 238 14.77 21.72 -0.94
N GLN A 239 16.02 21.79 -1.41
CA GLN A 239 16.51 22.90 -2.22
C GLN A 239 15.99 22.86 -3.66
N THR A 240 15.98 21.67 -4.27
CA THR A 240 15.57 21.49 -5.67
C THR A 240 14.05 21.52 -5.84
N ARG A 241 13.30 21.19 -4.77
CA ARG A 241 11.85 21.34 -4.75
C ARG A 241 11.41 22.79 -4.99
N GLN A 242 12.07 23.76 -4.34
CA GLN A 242 11.75 25.18 -4.52
C GLN A 242 12.00 25.64 -5.96
N LEU A 243 13.03 25.13 -6.61
CA LEU A 243 13.28 25.40 -8.03
C LEU A 243 12.14 24.85 -8.90
N LEU A 244 11.69 23.63 -8.67
CA LEU A 244 10.57 23.05 -9.42
C LEU A 244 9.24 23.80 -9.19
N GLU A 245 8.99 24.29 -7.97
CA GLU A 245 7.82 25.11 -7.65
C GLU A 245 7.86 26.45 -8.43
N ARG A 246 9.02 27.10 -8.48
CA ARG A 246 9.22 28.31 -9.28
C ARG A 246 8.97 28.08 -10.75
N LEU A 247 9.52 27.01 -11.34
CA LEU A 247 9.35 26.67 -12.75
C LEU A 247 7.86 26.39 -13.11
N GLN A 248 7.10 25.80 -12.20
CA GLN A 248 5.65 25.63 -12.37
C GLN A 248 4.92 26.97 -12.38
N CYS A 249 5.33 27.94 -11.54
CA CYS A 249 4.76 29.28 -11.57
C CYS A 249 5.08 30.00 -12.89
N GLU A 250 6.34 29.97 -13.33
CA GLU A 250 6.79 30.57 -14.59
C GLU A 250 6.06 29.98 -15.81
N GLU A 251 5.85 28.66 -15.85
CA GLU A 251 5.08 28.00 -16.89
C GLU A 251 3.61 28.47 -16.87
N ALA A 252 2.97 28.47 -15.69
CA ALA A 252 1.58 28.91 -15.54
C ALA A 252 1.39 30.39 -15.96
N GLU A 253 2.31 31.28 -15.61
CA GLU A 253 2.33 32.67 -16.03
C GLU A 253 2.43 32.79 -17.57
N SER A 254 3.31 32.00 -18.18
CA SER A 254 3.48 31.99 -19.65
C SER A 254 2.21 31.54 -20.39
N LEU A 255 1.43 30.66 -19.76
CA LEU A 255 0.17 30.14 -20.26
C LEU A 255 -1.06 31.01 -19.87
N GLY A 256 -0.86 32.02 -19.03
CA GLY A 256 -1.95 32.88 -18.55
C GLY A 256 -2.95 32.20 -17.63
N VAL A 257 -2.50 31.16 -16.90
CA VAL A 257 -3.34 30.37 -15.98
C VAL A 257 -2.88 30.52 -14.52
N THR A 258 -3.78 30.27 -13.58
CA THR A 258 -3.42 30.28 -12.16
C THR A 258 -2.51 29.07 -11.83
N PRO A 259 -1.34 29.30 -11.22
CA PRO A 259 -0.43 28.22 -10.90
C PRO A 259 -1.06 27.22 -9.89
N HIS A 260 -0.96 25.94 -10.21
CA HIS A 260 -1.37 24.84 -9.34
C HIS A 260 -0.15 23.97 -9.04
N ILE A 261 0.52 24.28 -7.92
CA ILE A 261 1.77 23.62 -7.55
C ILE A 261 1.54 22.17 -7.16
N ARG A 262 2.23 21.26 -7.85
CA ARG A 262 2.21 19.81 -7.60
C ARG A 262 3.59 19.30 -7.26
N GLN A 263 3.62 18.33 -6.35
CA GLN A 263 4.86 17.64 -5.97
C GLN A 263 5.07 16.39 -6.81
N LEU A 264 6.33 16.07 -7.13
CA LEU A 264 6.69 14.79 -7.73
C LEU A 264 6.44 13.64 -6.76
N VAL A 265 6.07 12.50 -7.32
CA VAL A 265 5.84 11.26 -6.57
C VAL A 265 7.06 10.36 -6.74
N LYS A 266 7.71 10.00 -5.62
CA LYS A 266 8.81 9.03 -5.66
C LYS A 266 8.28 7.62 -5.85
N PRO A 267 8.93 6.79 -6.69
CA PRO A 267 8.56 5.39 -6.82
C PRO A 267 8.89 4.63 -5.52
N VAL A 268 7.95 3.80 -5.08
CA VAL A 268 8.11 2.91 -3.92
C VAL A 268 7.96 1.46 -4.40
N LYS A 269 9.04 0.68 -4.32
CA LYS A 269 9.10 -0.69 -4.88
C LYS A 269 8.00 -1.63 -4.36
N THR A 270 7.55 -1.44 -3.12
CA THR A 270 6.56 -2.28 -2.46
C THR A 270 5.10 -1.86 -2.70
N ARG A 271 4.85 -0.75 -3.41
CA ARG A 271 3.49 -0.24 -3.68
C ARG A 271 3.16 -0.37 -5.15
N TRP A 272 2.17 -1.18 -5.48
CA TRP A 272 1.76 -1.54 -6.83
C TRP A 272 1.51 -0.36 -7.77
N ASN A 273 0.78 0.66 -7.31
CA ASN A 273 0.47 1.83 -8.13
C ASN A 273 1.55 2.93 -8.10
N SER A 274 2.67 2.69 -7.43
CA SER A 274 3.69 3.72 -7.23
C SER A 274 4.30 4.17 -8.54
N TYR A 275 4.69 3.23 -9.39
CA TYR A 275 5.28 3.53 -10.69
C TYR A 275 4.31 4.28 -11.61
N PHE A 276 3.06 3.82 -11.69
CA PHE A 276 2.03 4.49 -12.47
C PHE A 276 1.82 5.94 -12.01
N ASN A 277 1.67 6.17 -10.72
CA ASN A 277 1.51 7.51 -10.14
C ASN A 277 2.74 8.39 -10.39
N THR A 278 3.93 7.81 -10.36
CA THR A 278 5.19 8.50 -10.69
C THR A 278 5.19 8.94 -12.15
N PHE A 279 4.84 8.05 -13.09
CA PHE A 279 4.80 8.36 -14.53
C PHE A 279 3.74 9.40 -14.86
N VAL A 280 2.52 9.25 -14.33
CA VAL A 280 1.44 10.24 -14.53
C VAL A 280 1.88 11.62 -14.03
N ARG A 281 2.44 11.69 -12.82
CA ARG A 281 2.90 12.96 -12.26
C ARG A 281 4.10 13.55 -13.02
N ALA A 282 5.02 12.72 -13.50
CA ALA A 282 6.14 13.19 -14.32
C ALA A 282 5.65 13.72 -15.69
N ALA A 283 4.65 13.06 -16.30
CA ALA A 283 4.03 13.52 -17.53
C ALA A 283 3.28 14.85 -17.35
N GLU A 284 2.55 15.01 -16.23
CA GLU A 284 1.89 16.28 -15.88
C GLU A 284 2.88 17.43 -15.67
N LEU A 285 4.07 17.16 -15.18
CA LEU A 285 5.10 18.14 -14.85
C LEU A 285 6.27 18.13 -15.84
N HIS A 286 6.07 17.64 -17.07
CA HIS A 286 7.17 17.52 -18.04
C HIS A 286 7.86 18.84 -18.33
N GLY A 287 7.11 19.94 -18.55
CA GLY A 287 7.69 21.26 -18.79
C GLY A 287 8.59 21.76 -17.66
N PRO A 288 8.09 21.81 -16.40
CA PRO A 288 8.92 22.13 -15.25
C PRO A 288 10.13 21.20 -15.02
N ILE A 289 10.01 19.92 -15.35
CA ILE A 289 11.14 18.96 -15.27
C ILE A 289 12.20 19.29 -16.33
N ASP A 290 11.78 19.60 -17.56
CA ASP A 290 12.70 20.02 -18.63
C ASP A 290 13.46 21.29 -18.21
N GLY A 291 12.76 22.32 -17.73
CA GLY A 291 13.36 23.53 -17.21
C GLY A 291 14.35 23.28 -16.05
N TYR A 292 14.02 22.33 -15.17
CA TYR A 292 14.97 21.92 -14.11
C TYR A 292 16.27 21.32 -14.69
N ILE A 293 16.14 20.44 -15.69
CA ILE A 293 17.30 19.82 -16.35
C ILE A 293 18.14 20.89 -17.03
N GLU A 294 17.54 21.84 -17.73
CA GLU A 294 18.23 22.97 -18.37
C GLU A 294 19.00 23.82 -17.36
N CYS A 295 18.38 24.24 -16.26
CA CYS A 295 19.05 24.96 -15.18
C CYS A 295 20.27 24.18 -14.64
N LYS A 296 20.15 22.86 -14.46
CA LYS A 296 21.27 22.03 -13.97
C LYS A 296 22.40 21.88 -14.98
N LEU A 297 22.10 21.83 -16.27
CA LEU A 297 23.11 21.82 -17.33
C LEU A 297 23.87 23.15 -17.40
N GLU A 298 23.18 24.28 -17.25
CA GLU A 298 23.79 25.61 -17.19
C GLU A 298 24.71 25.77 -15.97
N GLU A 299 24.22 25.40 -14.77
CA GLU A 299 25.03 25.39 -13.54
C GLU A 299 26.31 24.57 -13.70
N HIS A 300 26.19 23.37 -14.29
CA HIS A 300 27.35 22.50 -14.52
C HIS A 300 28.31 23.10 -15.55
N SER A 301 27.79 23.71 -16.62
CA SER A 301 28.59 24.32 -17.66
C SER A 301 29.40 25.51 -17.09
N ALA A 302 28.76 26.35 -16.27
CA ALA A 302 29.39 27.45 -15.58
C ALA A 302 30.49 26.98 -14.57
N ALA A 303 30.18 25.92 -13.80
CA ALA A 303 31.14 25.33 -12.85
C ALA A 303 32.35 24.68 -13.53
N THR A 304 32.17 24.08 -14.72
CA THR A 304 33.26 23.47 -15.51
C THR A 304 34.12 24.50 -16.22
N ALA A 305 33.55 25.65 -16.60
CA ALA A 305 34.31 26.75 -17.16
C ALA A 305 35.27 27.40 -16.10
N THR A 306 34.89 27.37 -14.82
CA THR A 306 35.68 27.94 -13.70
C THR A 306 36.58 26.94 -13.01
N SER A 307 36.41 25.66 -13.19
CA SER A 307 37.20 24.60 -12.50
C SER A 307 38.17 23.91 -13.44
N ARG A 308 39.47 23.87 -13.04
CA ARG A 308 40.53 23.08 -13.72
C ARG A 308 40.31 21.56 -13.65
N ARG A 309 39.34 21.03 -12.90
CA ARG A 309 38.96 19.64 -12.85
C ARG A 309 37.71 19.40 -13.76
N ARG A 310 37.91 18.72 -14.88
CA ARG A 310 36.82 18.16 -15.68
C ARG A 310 35.95 17.28 -14.80
N LYS A 311 34.79 17.75 -14.35
CA LYS A 311 33.71 16.88 -13.88
C LYS A 311 33.13 16.15 -15.08
N ASN A 312 32.87 14.86 -14.91
CA ASN A 312 32.44 13.99 -15.99
C ASN A 312 31.09 14.50 -16.58
N ARG A 313 31.16 15.16 -17.74
CA ARG A 313 30.01 15.77 -18.43
C ARG A 313 28.95 14.71 -18.79
N GLU A 314 29.39 13.44 -18.94
CA GLU A 314 28.52 12.30 -19.26
C GLU A 314 27.46 12.04 -18.18
N GLN A 315 27.75 12.26 -16.91
CA GLN A 315 26.80 12.05 -15.80
C GLN A 315 25.59 13.02 -15.79
N LEU A 316 25.73 14.17 -16.45
CA LEU A 316 24.64 15.17 -16.51
C LEU A 316 23.87 15.11 -17.83
N LEU A 317 24.46 14.54 -18.88
CA LEU A 317 23.78 14.37 -20.17
C LEU A 317 22.84 13.14 -20.18
N LEU A 318 23.12 12.12 -19.37
CA LEU A 318 22.30 10.91 -19.28
C LEU A 318 20.85 11.18 -18.86
N PRO A 319 20.54 12.01 -17.82
CA PRO A 319 19.17 12.36 -17.47
C PRO A 319 18.39 12.99 -18.62
N SER A 320 18.98 13.97 -19.33
CA SER A 320 18.30 14.66 -20.43
C SER A 320 18.05 13.75 -21.63
N HIS A 321 18.98 12.82 -21.94
CA HIS A 321 18.77 11.84 -22.99
C HIS A 321 17.69 10.82 -22.64
N GLY A 322 17.65 10.32 -21.42
CA GLY A 322 16.63 9.39 -20.95
C GLY A 322 15.23 10.01 -20.96
N TYR A 323 15.14 11.30 -20.63
CA TYR A 323 13.87 12.01 -20.66
C TYR A 323 13.33 12.27 -22.07
N ILE A 324 14.21 12.50 -23.04
CA ILE A 324 13.84 12.65 -24.47
C ILE A 324 13.21 11.34 -24.98
N TYR A 325 13.74 10.18 -24.58
CA TYR A 325 13.13 8.88 -24.93
C TYR A 325 11.77 8.65 -24.26
N ALA A 326 11.56 9.13 -23.02
CA ALA A 326 10.27 9.04 -22.36
C ALA A 326 9.19 9.96 -22.98
N LYS A 327 9.57 11.03 -23.71
CA LYS A 327 8.65 11.86 -24.50
C LYS A 327 8.17 11.21 -25.81
N GLY A 328 8.88 10.20 -26.28
CA GLY A 328 8.58 9.48 -27.52
C GLY A 328 7.70 8.26 -27.36
N VAL A 329 7.24 7.98 -26.14
CA VAL A 329 6.30 6.93 -25.78
C VAL A 329 5.05 7.56 -25.16
#